data_ebaecb70b7bf0a0fd44bce2c9d30c144
#
_entry.id   ebaecb70b7bf0a0fd44bce2c9d30c144
#
_cell.length_a   1.000
_cell.length_b   1.000
_cell.length_c   1.000
_cell.angle_alpha   90.00
_cell.angle_beta   90.00
_cell.angle_gamma   90.00
#
_symmetry.space_group_name_H-M   'P 1'
#
loop_
_entity.id
_entity.type
_entity.pdbx_description
1 polymer ?
#
loop_
_entity_poly.entity_id
_entity_poly.type
_entity_poly.pdbx_seq_one_letter_code
_entity_poly.pdbx_strand_id
1 'polypeptide(L)'
;SLIKGGGGALTREKIVANLSKSMIVVADETKRVKVLGSFKLPVEADPTHVEGVVREISDFCPGEVTIRPSTHTNNPNGEPYITDNRGYIVDCEFGPSISNPRELEQTISEIKGVVEVGLFVGICDAVIMASSSGVEILVNPNGRLS
;
A
#
# COMPACT_ATOMS: atom_id res chain seq x y z
N SER A 1 11.28 -2.25 1.87
CA SER A 1 9.79 -2.21 1.96
C SER A 1 9.23 -1.09 1.10
N LEU A 2 8.02 -1.28 0.61
CA LEU A 2 7.32 -0.34 -0.27
C LEU A 2 5.91 -0.11 0.24
N ILE A 3 5.37 1.11 -0.03
CA ILE A 3 3.93 1.36 -0.02
C ILE A 3 3.48 1.34 -1.48
N LYS A 4 2.53 0.48 -1.83
CA LYS A 4 1.95 0.33 -3.17
C LYS A 4 0.42 0.29 -3.10
N GLY A 5 -0.22 0.43 -4.25
CA GLY A 5 -1.66 0.37 -4.36
C GLY A 5 -2.35 1.72 -4.42
N GLY A 6 -1.61 2.79 -4.67
CA GLY A 6 -2.20 4.12 -4.91
C GLY A 6 -3.24 4.12 -6.03
N GLY A 7 -3.07 3.25 -7.04
CA GLY A 7 -4.03 3.02 -8.12
C GLY A 7 -5.19 2.07 -7.80
N GLY A 8 -5.24 1.48 -6.59
CA GLY A 8 -6.32 0.59 -6.16
C GLY A 8 -6.19 -0.89 -6.56
N ALA A 9 -5.08 -1.30 -7.17
CA ALA A 9 -4.86 -2.69 -7.62
C ALA A 9 -3.92 -3.49 -6.69
N LEU A 10 -3.75 -3.07 -5.44
CA LEU A 10 -2.74 -3.60 -4.51
C LEU A 10 -2.82 -5.11 -4.29
N THR A 11 -4.00 -5.70 -4.23
CA THR A 11 -4.18 -7.14 -4.00
C THR A 11 -3.65 -7.95 -5.16
N ARG A 12 -4.02 -7.60 -6.40
CA ARG A 12 -3.49 -8.27 -7.61
C ARG A 12 -2.00 -8.06 -7.76
N GLU A 13 -1.51 -6.84 -7.53
CA GLU A 13 -0.08 -6.52 -7.56
C GLU A 13 0.71 -7.40 -6.59
N LYS A 14 0.21 -7.57 -5.36
CA LYS A 14 0.89 -8.38 -4.33
C LYS A 14 0.84 -9.87 -4.65
N ILE A 15 -0.29 -10.38 -5.14
CA ILE A 15 -0.41 -11.78 -5.58
C ILE A 15 0.61 -12.08 -6.69
N VAL A 16 0.66 -11.24 -7.72
CA VAL A 16 1.61 -11.41 -8.82
C VAL A 16 3.05 -11.35 -8.33
N ALA A 17 3.37 -10.40 -7.45
CA ALA A 17 4.71 -10.26 -6.87
C ALA A 17 5.13 -11.50 -6.07
N ASN A 18 4.22 -12.07 -5.27
CA ASN A 18 4.50 -13.27 -4.48
C ASN A 18 4.66 -14.53 -5.34
N LEU A 19 3.94 -14.63 -6.45
CA LEU A 19 4.04 -15.76 -7.39
C LEU A 19 5.22 -15.63 -8.35
N SER A 20 5.82 -14.47 -8.46
CA SER A 20 6.92 -14.18 -9.37
C SER A 20 8.25 -14.67 -8.81
N LYS A 21 9.17 -15.08 -9.70
CA LYS A 21 10.55 -15.43 -9.32
C LYS A 21 11.33 -14.22 -8.77
N SER A 22 11.01 -13.04 -9.26
CA SER A 22 11.60 -11.78 -8.80
C SER A 22 10.62 -10.63 -9.01
N MET A 23 10.78 -9.56 -8.23
CA MET A 23 10.03 -8.32 -8.35
C MET A 23 10.99 -7.15 -8.51
N ILE A 24 10.91 -6.47 -9.63
CA ILE A 24 11.66 -5.25 -9.92
C ILE A 24 10.68 -4.08 -10.00
N VAL A 25 10.95 -3.03 -9.25
CA VAL A 25 10.15 -1.81 -9.25
C VAL A 25 10.87 -0.72 -10.03
N VAL A 26 10.16 -0.07 -10.91
CA VAL A 26 10.64 1.13 -11.62
C VAL A 26 9.94 2.34 -11.02
N ALA A 27 10.71 3.32 -10.59
CA ALA A 27 10.20 4.53 -9.98
C ALA A 27 11.08 5.74 -10.32
N ASP A 28 10.50 6.94 -10.21
CA ASP A 28 11.28 8.17 -10.23
C ASP A 28 11.81 8.52 -8.83
N GLU A 29 12.80 9.40 -8.78
CA GLU A 29 13.48 9.79 -7.53
C GLU A 29 12.54 10.38 -6.47
N THR A 30 11.40 10.96 -6.88
CA THR A 30 10.42 11.55 -5.95
C THR A 30 9.75 10.50 -5.07
N LYS A 31 9.77 9.23 -5.49
CA LYS A 31 9.22 8.10 -4.74
C LYS A 31 10.17 7.54 -3.68
N ARG A 32 11.44 7.96 -3.72
CA ARG A 32 12.45 7.52 -2.75
C ARG A 32 12.31 8.29 -1.45
N VAL A 33 12.09 7.57 -0.36
CA VAL A 33 12.03 8.13 0.98
C VAL A 33 12.98 7.38 1.92
N LYS A 34 13.51 8.08 2.93
CA LYS A 34 14.37 7.45 3.95
C LYS A 34 13.55 6.52 4.85
N VAL A 35 12.33 6.93 5.16
CA VAL A 35 11.38 6.19 6.01
C VAL A 35 10.00 6.26 5.37
N LEU A 36 9.29 5.13 5.32
CA LEU A 36 7.90 5.08 4.85
C LEU A 36 6.98 5.84 5.80
N GLY A 37 5.89 6.40 5.28
CA GLY A 37 4.84 7.00 6.08
C GLY A 37 4.28 8.33 5.57
N SER A 38 5.00 9.07 4.73
CA SER A 38 4.50 10.33 4.15
C SER A 38 3.36 10.12 3.16
N PHE A 39 3.27 8.94 2.56
CA PHE A 39 2.18 8.55 1.67
C PHE A 39 1.14 7.73 2.45
N LYS A 40 -0.14 7.98 2.19
CA LYS A 40 -1.23 7.20 2.81
C LYS A 40 -1.08 5.72 2.47
N LEU A 41 -1.22 4.87 3.49
CA LEU A 41 -1.21 3.43 3.32
C LEU A 41 -2.58 2.95 2.85
N PRO A 42 -2.70 2.38 1.64
CA PRO A 42 -3.96 1.82 1.20
C PRO A 42 -4.17 0.41 1.75
N VAL A 43 -5.38 0.13 2.20
CA VAL A 43 -5.82 -1.17 2.70
C VAL A 43 -7.08 -1.56 1.94
N GLU A 44 -7.08 -2.71 1.28
CA GLU A 44 -8.31 -3.23 0.66
C GLU A 44 -9.14 -3.97 1.70
N ALA A 45 -10.43 -3.65 1.75
CA ALA A 45 -11.36 -4.22 2.71
C ALA A 45 -12.65 -4.72 2.03
N ASP A 46 -13.24 -5.74 2.62
CA ASP A 46 -14.58 -6.21 2.26
C ASP A 46 -15.61 -5.12 2.57
N PRO A 47 -16.47 -4.75 1.60
CA PRO A 47 -17.48 -3.71 1.81
C PRO A 47 -18.40 -3.96 3.01
N THR A 48 -18.71 -5.23 3.32
CA THR A 48 -19.59 -5.59 4.44
C THR A 48 -18.94 -5.38 5.81
N HIS A 49 -17.61 -5.26 5.87
CA HIS A 49 -16.81 -5.09 7.09
C HIS A 49 -16.04 -3.76 7.15
N VAL A 50 -16.13 -2.93 6.12
CA VAL A 50 -15.26 -1.75 5.97
C VAL A 50 -15.38 -0.77 7.13
N GLU A 51 -16.56 -0.56 7.69
CA GLU A 51 -16.73 0.33 8.84
C GLU A 51 -16.01 -0.18 10.09
N GLY A 52 -16.04 -1.48 10.31
CA GLY A 52 -15.29 -2.13 11.39
C GLY A 52 -13.78 -2.02 11.16
N VAL A 53 -13.33 -2.20 9.93
CA VAL A 53 -11.91 -2.03 9.55
C VAL A 53 -11.45 -0.59 9.82
N VAL A 54 -12.21 0.41 9.39
CA VAL A 54 -11.90 1.84 9.66
C VAL A 54 -11.81 2.10 11.15
N ARG A 55 -12.75 1.59 11.92
CA ARG A 55 -12.78 1.78 13.38
C ARG A 55 -11.57 1.17 14.06
N GLU A 56 -11.24 -0.09 13.75
CA GLU A 56 -10.11 -0.78 14.36
C GLU A 56 -8.76 -0.14 13.98
N ILE A 57 -8.56 0.24 12.71
CA ILE A 57 -7.34 0.94 12.31
C ILE A 57 -7.25 2.30 12.97
N SER A 58 -8.35 3.02 13.11
CA SER A 58 -8.38 4.34 13.75
C SER A 58 -7.92 4.31 15.21
N ASP A 59 -8.06 3.18 15.91
CA ASP A 59 -7.63 3.03 17.29
C ASP A 59 -6.10 3.15 17.46
N PHE A 60 -5.33 2.83 16.43
CA PHE A 60 -3.85 2.89 16.49
C PHE A 60 -3.21 3.73 15.37
N CYS A 61 -3.97 4.23 14.41
CA CYS A 61 -3.48 5.12 13.38
C CYS A 61 -3.40 6.56 13.91
N PRO A 62 -2.24 7.23 13.83
CA PRO A 62 -2.09 8.59 14.36
C PRO A 62 -2.82 9.66 13.53
N GLY A 63 -3.09 9.40 12.27
CA GLY A 63 -3.74 10.31 11.35
C GLY A 63 -5.13 9.84 10.92
N GLU A 64 -5.59 10.39 9.82
CA GLU A 64 -6.91 10.12 9.28
C GLU A 64 -7.00 8.74 8.65
N VAL A 65 -8.14 8.08 8.84
CA VAL A 65 -8.49 6.79 8.22
C VAL A 65 -9.80 6.97 7.46
N THR A 66 -9.75 6.91 6.14
CA THR A 66 -10.90 7.24 5.29
C THR A 66 -11.13 6.20 4.21
N ILE A 67 -12.40 5.96 3.88
CA ILE A 67 -12.76 5.15 2.71
C ILE A 67 -12.51 6.00 1.47
N ARG A 68 -11.73 5.47 0.51
CA ARG A 68 -11.41 6.18 -0.73
C ARG A 68 -12.67 6.44 -1.54
N PRO A 69 -12.96 7.72 -1.89
CA PRO A 69 -14.11 8.05 -2.73
C PRO A 69 -13.83 7.69 -4.19
N SER A 70 -14.90 7.44 -4.94
CA SER A 70 -14.81 7.32 -6.39
C SER A 70 -14.47 8.69 -7.02
N THR A 71 -13.46 8.74 -7.88
CA THR A 71 -13.05 9.96 -8.58
C THR A 71 -13.99 10.34 -9.74
N HIS A 72 -14.92 9.44 -10.09
CA HIS A 72 -15.85 9.64 -11.21
C HIS A 72 -17.15 10.38 -10.83
N THR A 73 -17.34 10.66 -9.56
CA THR A 73 -18.52 11.40 -9.09
C THR A 73 -18.11 12.77 -8.55
N ASN A 74 -18.70 13.85 -9.08
CA ASN A 74 -18.59 15.22 -8.55
C ASN A 74 -19.33 15.37 -7.20
N ASN A 75 -19.58 14.28 -6.50
CA ASN A 75 -20.30 14.26 -5.24
C ASN A 75 -19.29 14.20 -4.08
N PRO A 76 -19.18 15.22 -3.22
CA PRO A 76 -18.31 15.20 -2.06
C PRO A 76 -18.70 14.12 -1.03
N ASN A 77 -19.93 13.59 -1.09
CA ASN A 77 -20.38 12.38 -0.38
C ASN A 77 -20.37 11.18 -1.32
N GLY A 78 -19.46 11.18 -2.31
CA GLY A 78 -19.42 10.23 -3.40
C GLY A 78 -19.38 8.79 -2.96
N GLU A 79 -19.85 7.92 -3.84
CA GLU A 79 -19.76 6.48 -3.68
C GLU A 79 -18.29 6.06 -3.48
N PRO A 80 -18.02 5.03 -2.67
CA PRO A 80 -16.67 4.51 -2.50
C PRO A 80 -16.07 4.03 -3.83
N TYR A 81 -14.76 4.18 -3.96
CA TYR A 81 -14.00 3.53 -5.02
C TYR A 81 -14.14 2.00 -4.89
N ILE A 82 -14.47 1.33 -5.98
CA ILE A 82 -14.62 -0.13 -6.03
C ILE A 82 -13.44 -0.71 -6.78
N THR A 83 -12.71 -1.64 -6.13
CA THR A 83 -11.60 -2.37 -6.75
C THR A 83 -12.10 -3.40 -7.78
N ASP A 84 -11.19 -3.93 -8.58
CA ASP A 84 -11.49 -5.04 -9.49
C ASP A 84 -11.98 -6.30 -8.76
N ASN A 85 -11.62 -6.46 -7.49
CA ASN A 85 -12.08 -7.55 -6.61
C ASN A 85 -13.39 -7.22 -5.88
N ARG A 86 -14.05 -6.11 -6.24
CA ARG A 86 -15.26 -5.58 -5.60
C ARG A 86 -15.08 -5.22 -4.12
N GLY A 87 -13.84 -4.90 -3.72
CA GLY A 87 -13.51 -4.36 -2.41
C GLY A 87 -13.53 -2.84 -2.37
N TYR A 88 -13.42 -2.28 -1.17
CA TYR A 88 -13.19 -0.87 -0.94
C TYR A 88 -11.72 -0.64 -0.56
N ILE A 89 -11.23 0.58 -0.75
CA ILE A 89 -9.91 0.99 -0.27
C ILE A 89 -10.08 1.91 0.93
N VAL A 90 -9.39 1.58 2.00
CA VAL A 90 -9.23 2.45 3.19
C VAL A 90 -7.84 3.07 3.12
N ASP A 91 -7.79 4.39 3.02
CA ASP A 91 -6.54 5.14 3.02
C ASP A 91 -6.20 5.60 4.45
N CYS A 92 -5.03 5.20 4.94
CA CYS A 92 -4.61 5.39 6.32
C CYS A 92 -3.37 6.30 6.42
N GLU A 93 -3.44 7.35 7.21
CA GLU A 93 -2.33 8.29 7.43
C GLU A 93 -1.47 7.85 8.62
N PHE A 94 -0.51 6.96 8.37
CA PHE A 94 0.45 6.53 9.40
C PHE A 94 1.65 7.46 9.54
N GLY A 95 1.70 8.54 8.75
CA GLY A 95 2.83 9.47 8.77
C GLY A 95 3.13 10.12 10.13
N PRO A 96 4.29 10.77 10.25
CA PRO A 96 5.27 10.96 9.17
C PRO A 96 6.18 9.75 8.92
N SER A 97 6.15 8.71 9.78
CA SER A 97 7.03 7.54 9.62
C SER A 97 6.37 6.24 10.07
N ILE A 98 6.67 5.16 9.34
CA ILE A 98 6.34 3.77 9.72
C ILE A 98 7.64 3.11 10.14
N SER A 99 7.84 2.90 11.43
CA SER A 99 9.08 2.36 12.00
C SER A 99 9.25 0.87 11.77
N ASN A 100 8.16 0.10 11.81
CA ASN A 100 8.16 -1.34 11.61
C ASN A 100 7.07 -1.76 10.60
N PRO A 101 7.35 -1.68 9.28
CA PRO A 101 6.38 -2.01 8.25
C PRO A 101 5.86 -3.44 8.33
N ARG A 102 6.70 -4.40 8.73
CA ARG A 102 6.30 -5.82 8.85
C ARG A 102 5.27 -6.04 9.94
N GLU A 103 5.49 -5.47 11.10
CA GLU A 103 4.56 -5.56 12.23
C GLU A 103 3.24 -4.87 11.91
N LEU A 104 3.30 -3.69 11.30
CA LEU A 104 2.11 -2.95 10.87
C LEU A 104 1.29 -3.74 9.85
N GLU A 105 1.95 -4.30 8.83
CA GLU A 105 1.30 -5.17 7.83
C GLU A 105 0.58 -6.34 8.51
N GLN A 106 1.24 -7.03 9.42
CA GLN A 106 0.68 -8.16 10.15
C GLN A 106 -0.51 -7.73 11.00
N THR A 107 -0.38 -6.67 11.78
CA THR A 107 -1.45 -6.16 12.65
C THR A 107 -2.71 -5.81 11.85
N ILE A 108 -2.56 -5.11 10.73
CA ILE A 108 -3.71 -4.75 9.89
C ILE A 108 -4.31 -5.98 9.20
N SER A 109 -3.49 -6.90 8.71
CA SER A 109 -3.97 -8.09 8.00
C SER A 109 -4.79 -9.03 8.88
N GLU A 110 -4.64 -8.99 10.19
CA GLU A 110 -5.41 -9.78 11.16
C GLU A 110 -6.80 -9.20 11.45
N ILE A 111 -7.09 -7.96 11.03
CA ILE A 111 -8.39 -7.32 11.21
C ILE A 111 -9.43 -8.00 10.31
N LYS A 112 -10.56 -8.39 10.90
CA LYS A 112 -11.67 -9.00 10.14
C LYS A 112 -12.17 -8.05 9.05
N GLY A 113 -12.21 -8.55 7.82
CA GLY A 113 -12.65 -7.80 6.65
C GLY A 113 -11.51 -7.17 5.84
N VAL A 114 -10.29 -7.18 6.34
CA VAL A 114 -9.12 -6.79 5.55
C VAL A 114 -8.82 -7.87 4.51
N VAL A 115 -8.74 -7.46 3.25
CA VAL A 115 -8.38 -8.32 2.12
C VAL A 115 -6.88 -8.28 1.88
N GLU A 116 -6.29 -7.08 1.83
CA GLU A 116 -4.85 -6.92 1.61
C GLU A 116 -4.37 -5.56 2.12
N VAL A 117 -3.11 -5.49 2.48
CA VAL A 117 -2.42 -4.28 2.96
C VAL A 117 -1.42 -3.82 1.90
N GLY A 118 -1.39 -2.53 1.60
CA GLY A 118 -0.50 -1.91 0.61
C GLY A 118 0.96 -1.76 1.06
N LEU A 119 1.39 -2.53 2.06
CA LEU A 119 2.79 -2.68 2.46
C LEU A 119 3.38 -3.92 1.79
N PHE A 120 4.43 -3.73 1.00
CA PHE A 120 5.18 -4.80 0.33
C PHE A 120 6.51 -4.97 1.06
N VAL A 121 6.55 -5.91 1.99
CA VAL A 121 7.69 -6.13 2.89
C VAL A 121 8.47 -7.38 2.48
N GLY A 122 9.75 -7.20 2.12
CA GLY A 122 10.63 -8.32 1.75
C GLY A 122 10.34 -8.94 0.38
N ILE A 123 9.44 -8.37 -0.43
CA ILE A 123 9.04 -8.93 -1.74
C ILE A 123 9.86 -8.33 -2.87
N CYS A 124 10.23 -7.05 -2.77
CA CYS A 124 10.96 -6.33 -3.82
C CYS A 124 12.43 -6.75 -3.84
N ASP A 125 12.90 -7.16 -5.01
CA ASP A 125 14.27 -7.62 -5.21
C ASP A 125 15.21 -6.51 -5.70
N ALA A 126 14.70 -5.60 -6.52
CA ALA A 126 15.45 -4.44 -7.00
C ALA A 126 14.53 -3.27 -7.31
N VAL A 127 15.08 -2.07 -7.26
CA VAL A 127 14.42 -0.84 -7.70
C VAL A 127 15.29 -0.16 -8.74
N ILE A 128 14.71 0.14 -9.89
CA ILE A 128 15.31 0.99 -10.91
C ILE A 128 14.78 2.40 -10.70
N MET A 129 15.65 3.30 -10.30
CA MET A 129 15.31 4.68 -9.95
C MET A 129 15.75 5.62 -11.05
N ALA A 130 14.83 6.33 -11.67
CA ALA A 130 15.11 7.34 -12.67
C ALA A 130 15.15 8.75 -12.07
N SER A 131 16.11 9.54 -12.48
CA SER A 131 16.24 10.96 -12.13
C SER A 131 16.70 11.77 -13.33
N SER A 132 16.76 13.09 -13.19
CA SER A 132 17.31 13.99 -14.21
C SER A 132 18.80 13.73 -14.49
N SER A 133 19.53 13.15 -13.54
CA SER A 133 20.97 12.82 -13.66
C SER A 133 21.24 11.40 -14.19
N GLY A 134 20.23 10.58 -14.41
CA GLY A 134 20.39 9.22 -14.94
C GLY A 134 19.55 8.18 -14.23
N VAL A 135 20.02 6.93 -14.26
CA VAL A 135 19.34 5.77 -13.70
C VAL A 135 20.22 5.11 -12.65
N GLU A 136 19.65 4.85 -11.47
CA GLU A 136 20.29 4.11 -10.38
C GLU A 136 19.55 2.78 -10.17
N ILE A 137 20.29 1.69 -9.93
CA ILE A 137 19.74 0.38 -9.61
C ILE A 137 20.08 0.07 -8.16
N LEU A 138 19.03 -0.11 -7.34
CA LEU A 138 19.13 -0.50 -5.94
C LEU A 138 18.74 -1.97 -5.81
N VAL A 139 19.66 -2.83 -5.43
CA VAL A 139 19.43 -4.27 -5.26
C VAL A 139 19.23 -4.59 -3.80
N ASN A 140 18.21 -5.37 -3.49
CA ASN A 140 17.99 -5.91 -2.16
C ASN A 140 18.97 -7.07 -1.92
N PRO A 141 19.91 -6.96 -0.96
CA PRO A 141 20.90 -8.01 -0.70
C PRO A 141 20.26 -9.32 -0.19
N ASN A 142 19.04 -9.23 0.36
CA ASN A 142 18.26 -10.38 0.83
C ASN A 142 17.13 -10.77 -0.14
N GLY A 143 17.20 -10.27 -1.37
CA GLY A 143 16.23 -10.55 -2.43
C GLY A 143 16.49 -11.88 -3.13
N ARG A 144 15.62 -12.18 -4.11
CA ARG A 144 15.62 -13.42 -4.90
C ARG A 144 16.48 -13.33 -6.17
N LEU A 145 17.02 -12.15 -6.49
CA LEU A 145 17.96 -11.98 -7.60
C LEU A 145 19.30 -12.56 -7.17
N SER A 146 19.65 -13.63 -7.79
CA SER A 146 20.95 -14.31 -7.61
C SER A 146 21.85 -14.04 -8.81
#